data_9f67049b100fc491140d578dc485e5a5
#
_entry.id   9f67049b100fc491140d578dc485e5a5
#
_cell.length_a   1.000
_cell.length_b   1.000
_cell.length_c   1.000
_cell.angle_alpha   90.00
_cell.angle_beta   90.00
_cell.angle_gamma   90.00
#
_symmetry.space_group_name_H-M   'P 1'
#
loop_
_entity.id
_entity.type
_entity.pdbx_description
1 polymer ?
#
loop_
_entity_poly.entity_id
_entity_poly.type
_entity_poly.pdbx_seq_one_letter_code
_entity_poly.pdbx_strand_id
1 'polypeptide(L)' 'MELNQLIKKIIKEIQKLEVQKQIKMEKRNQLDSEINVINLRLKELNNLKNQYEKLEQNTDSIFENIRNGDGK' A
#
# COMPACT_ATOMS: atom_id res chain seq x y z
N MET A 1 48.86 -22.19 -3.07
CA MET A 1 48.88 -20.75 -2.80
C MET A 1 47.88 -20.01 -3.62
N GLU A 2 47.79 -20.27 -4.90
CA GLU A 2 46.75 -19.68 -5.73
C GLU A 2 45.35 -20.08 -5.29
N LEU A 3 45.18 -21.32 -4.84
CA LEU A 3 43.91 -21.81 -4.30
C LEU A 3 43.46 -21.03 -3.08
N ASN A 4 44.39 -20.70 -2.19
CA ASN A 4 44.07 -19.90 -1.01
C ASN A 4 43.62 -18.50 -1.37
N GLN A 5 44.25 -17.90 -2.37
CA GLN A 5 43.85 -16.57 -2.84
C GLN A 5 42.48 -16.60 -3.53
N LEU A 6 42.22 -17.66 -4.31
CA LEU A 6 40.93 -17.87 -4.93
C LEU A 6 39.84 -18.04 -3.88
N ILE A 7 40.10 -18.85 -2.85
CA ILE A 7 39.14 -19.05 -1.78
C ILE A 7 38.83 -17.72 -1.07
N LYS A 8 39.87 -16.92 -0.78
CA LYS A 8 39.68 -15.61 -0.14
C LYS A 8 38.85 -14.67 -0.99
N LYS A 9 39.08 -14.67 -2.30
CA LYS A 9 38.27 -13.86 -3.23
C LYS A 9 36.81 -14.31 -3.24
N ILE A 10 36.60 -15.64 -3.24
CA ILE A 10 35.25 -16.19 -3.22
C ILE A 10 34.53 -15.80 -1.93
N ILE A 11 35.21 -15.93 -0.79
CA ILE A 11 34.65 -15.55 0.51
C ILE A 11 34.26 -14.06 0.51
N LYS A 12 35.14 -13.21 0.02
CA LYS A 12 34.85 -11.77 -0.06
C LYS A 12 33.61 -11.49 -0.93
N GLU A 13 33.50 -12.17 -2.06
CA GLU A 13 32.35 -12.00 -2.94
C GLU A 13 31.06 -12.49 -2.28
N ILE A 14 31.14 -13.62 -1.59
CA ILE A 14 29.98 -14.13 -0.83
C ILE A 14 29.54 -13.11 0.22
N GLN A 15 30.48 -12.58 1.00
CA GLN A 15 30.17 -11.59 2.03
C GLN A 15 29.54 -10.33 1.43
N LYS A 16 30.07 -9.86 0.32
CA LYS A 16 29.55 -8.70 -0.38
C LYS A 16 28.12 -8.93 -0.85
N LEU A 17 27.86 -10.08 -1.43
CA LEU A 17 26.52 -10.45 -1.91
C LEU A 17 25.54 -10.62 -0.75
N GLU A 18 25.99 -11.18 0.37
CA GLU A 18 25.14 -11.33 1.56
C GLU A 18 24.74 -9.96 2.11
N VAL A 19 25.67 -9.02 2.15
CA VAL A 19 25.37 -7.65 2.59
C VAL A 19 24.39 -6.97 1.62
N GLN A 20 24.63 -7.10 0.32
CA GLN A 20 23.73 -6.55 -0.67
C GLN A 20 22.32 -7.14 -0.55
N LYS A 21 22.24 -8.44 -0.33
CA LYS A 21 20.97 -9.13 -0.13
C LYS A 21 20.23 -8.57 1.09
N GLN A 22 20.96 -8.40 2.18
CA GLN A 22 20.38 -7.86 3.41
C GLN A 22 19.83 -6.46 3.23
N ILE A 23 20.59 -5.61 2.58
CA ILE A 23 20.16 -4.24 2.30
C ILE A 23 18.88 -4.24 1.44
N LYS A 24 18.84 -5.07 0.43
CA LYS A 24 17.68 -5.15 -0.45
C LYS A 24 16.45 -5.73 0.26
N MET A 25 16.66 -6.68 1.15
CA MET A 25 15.58 -7.22 1.97
C MET A 25 15.00 -6.17 2.90
N GLU A 26 15.85 -5.35 3.50
CA GLU A 26 15.39 -4.23 4.33
C GLU A 26 14.58 -3.23 3.53
N LYS A 27 15.05 -2.89 2.34
CA LYS A 27 14.31 -1.99 1.44
C LYS A 27 12.96 -2.59 1.05
N ARG A 28 12.93 -3.87 0.75
CA ARG A 28 11.68 -4.56 0.43
C ARG A 28 10.70 -4.51 1.60
N ASN A 29 11.19 -4.78 2.81
CA ASN A 29 10.36 -4.72 4.00
C ASN A 29 9.82 -3.31 4.24
N GLN A 30 10.65 -2.30 4.01
CA GLN A 30 10.21 -0.91 4.13
C GLN A 30 9.14 -0.58 3.10
N LEU A 31 9.32 -1.01 1.86
CA LEU A 31 8.32 -0.82 0.81
C LEU A 31 7.02 -1.54 1.13
N ASP A 32 7.10 -2.75 1.67
CA ASP A 32 5.91 -3.49 2.08
C ASP A 32 5.14 -2.74 3.16
N SER A 33 5.85 -2.16 4.13
CA SER A 33 5.23 -1.35 5.17
C SER A 33 4.55 -0.11 4.57
N GLU A 34 5.21 0.55 3.63
CA GLU A 34 4.64 1.72 2.96
C GLU A 34 3.38 1.35 2.17
N ILE A 35 3.42 0.21 1.48
CA ILE A 35 2.26 -0.29 0.75
C ILE A 35 1.11 -0.56 1.71
N ASN A 36 1.38 -1.14 2.86
CA ASN A 36 0.36 -1.39 3.87
C ASN A 36 -0.30 -0.10 4.35
N VAL A 37 0.50 0.94 4.59
CA VAL A 37 -0.03 2.24 4.98
C VAL A 37 -0.92 2.83 3.89
N ILE A 38 -0.48 2.74 2.64
CA ILE A 38 -1.26 3.21 1.49
C ILE A 38 -2.57 2.44 1.39
N ASN A 39 -2.53 1.12 1.56
CA ASN A 39 -3.74 0.30 1.50
C ASN A 39 -4.74 0.67 2.59
N LEU A 40 -4.25 0.94 3.81
CA LEU A 40 -5.12 1.40 4.89
C LEU A 40 -5.76 2.73 4.55
N ARG A 41 -4.98 3.66 4.00
CA ARG A 41 -5.50 4.97 3.61
C ARG A 41 -6.53 4.85 2.49
N LEU A 42 -6.27 3.99 1.52
CA LEU A 42 -7.24 3.73 0.45
C LEU A 42 -8.55 3.18 1.01
N LYS A 43 -8.45 2.26 1.96
CA LYS A 43 -9.65 1.71 2.60
C LYS A 43 -10.45 2.81 3.32
N GLU A 44 -9.77 3.69 4.06
CA GLU A 44 -10.43 4.80 4.72
C GLU A 44 -11.12 5.72 3.73
N LEU A 45 -10.42 6.08 2.66
CA LEU A 45 -10.96 6.99 1.64
C LEU A 45 -12.13 6.36 0.90
N ASN A 46 -12.07 5.07 0.60
CA ASN A 46 -13.17 4.37 -0.04
C ASN A 46 -14.40 4.33 0.89
N ASN A 47 -14.19 4.11 2.18
CA ASN A 47 -15.27 4.15 3.15
C ASN A 47 -15.91 5.53 3.23
N LEU A 48 -15.11 6.59 3.25
CA LEU A 48 -15.61 7.96 3.23
C LEU A 48 -16.40 8.25 1.95
N LYS A 49 -15.82 7.86 0.84
CA LYS A 49 -16.50 8.02 -0.45
C LYS A 49 -17.87 7.36 -0.45
N ASN A 50 -17.93 6.11 0.05
CA ASN A 50 -19.19 5.38 0.11
C ASN A 50 -20.20 6.07 1.03
N GLN A 51 -19.74 6.63 2.15
CA GLN A 51 -20.60 7.36 3.08
C GLN A 51 -21.16 8.62 2.44
N TYR A 52 -20.32 9.38 1.73
CA TYR A 52 -20.77 10.59 1.05
C TYR A 52 -21.71 10.26 -0.11
N GLU A 53 -21.46 9.21 -0.84
CA GLU A 53 -22.36 8.77 -1.90
C GLU A 53 -23.74 8.40 -1.36
N LYS A 54 -23.78 7.72 -0.21
CA LYS A 54 -25.04 7.38 0.46
C LYS A 54 -25.78 8.63 0.92
N LEU A 55 -25.06 9.61 1.45
CA LEU A 55 -25.66 10.87 1.86
C LEU A 55 -26.26 11.61 0.66
N GLU A 56 -25.54 11.63 -0.44
CA GLU A 56 -26.01 12.25 -1.66
C GLU A 56 -27.29 11.57 -2.16
N GLN A 57 -27.31 10.25 -2.19
CA GLN A 57 -28.49 9.48 -2.58
C GLN A 57 -29.66 9.73 -1.64
N ASN A 58 -29.43 9.78 -0.33
CA ASN A 58 -30.47 10.07 0.64
C ASN A 58 -31.02 11.47 0.47
N THR A 59 -30.16 12.44 0.19
CA THR A 59 -30.57 13.82 -0.06
C THR A 59 -31.47 13.91 -1.29
N ASP A 60 -31.06 13.23 -2.36
CA ASP A 60 -31.87 13.19 -3.59
C ASP A 60 -33.23 12.55 -3.34
N SER A 61 -33.27 11.46 -2.56
CA SER A 61 -34.52 10.81 -2.22
C SER A 61 -35.42 11.70 -1.39
N ILE A 62 -34.87 12.45 -0.46
CA ILE A 62 -35.64 13.42 0.34
C ILE A 62 -36.21 14.49 -0.55
N PHE A 63 -35.42 15.05 -1.46
CA PHE A 63 -35.91 16.04 -2.39
C PHE A 63 -37.00 15.50 -3.31
N GLU A 64 -36.86 14.29 -3.79
CA GLU A 64 -37.91 13.66 -4.60
C GLU A 64 -39.19 13.47 -3.82
N ASN A 65 -39.11 13.04 -2.59
CA ASN A 65 -40.26 12.84 -1.72
C ASN A 65 -40.98 14.17 -1.44
N ILE A 66 -40.23 15.24 -1.20
CA ILE A 66 -40.82 16.57 -1.01
C ILE A 66 -41.51 17.02 -2.27
N ARG A 67 -40.86 16.86 -3.42
CA ARG A 67 -41.44 17.24 -4.70
C ARG A 67 -42.75 16.48 -4.98
N ASN A 68 -42.76 15.18 -4.73
CA ASN A 68 -43.96 14.34 -4.94
C ASN A 68 -45.03 14.66 -3.92
N GLY A 69 -44.65 15.06 -2.70
CA GLY A 69 -45.63 15.49 -1.70
C GLY A 69 -46.33 16.80 -2.05
N ASP A 70 -45.60 17.72 -2.65
CA ASP A 70 -46.16 19.02 -3.06
C ASP A 70 -47.11 18.90 -4.24
N GLY A 71 -47.02 17.83 -4.99
CA GLY A 71 -47.88 17.59 -6.13
C GLY A 71 -49.29 17.11 -5.78
N LYS A 72 -49.52 16.95 -4.52
CA LYS A 72 -50.86 16.60 -4.05
C LYS A 72 -51.66 17.84 -3.76
#